data_ffce4769318b54cbac077780e82f3f23
#
_entry.id   ffce4769318b54cbac077780e82f3f23
#
_cell.length_a   1.000
_cell.length_b   1.000
_cell.length_c   1.000
_cell.angle_alpha   90.00
_cell.angle_beta   90.00
_cell.angle_gamma   90.00
#
_symmetry.space_group_name_H-M   'P 1'
#
loop_
_entity.id
_entity.type
_entity.pdbx_description
1 polymer ?
#
loop_
_entity_poly.entity_id
_entity_poly.type
_entity_poly.pdbx_seq_one_letter_code
_entity_poly.pdbx_strand_id
1 'polypeptide(L)'
;MRVGILYSRVRAEEKLLFEAFDRRGVDLELVDDNTLIFDITAEAHTRRFQGFDVVVERCISHGRALYSLRILNDQGIKTVNTALVADNCGNKLQTTSALTAAGVPQPRCLVAYTPESALQAIEELGYPVVLKPAVGSWGRLLSKINDREAAEAILEHKEVLGSYHHSIFYIQEYVHKPLRDIRAFVVGGETIAAIYRASEHWITNTARGGKASNCPVTPELNDICVRAANAVGGGVVAIDVFEDPDRGLLINEVNYTMEFRNSIAPTGVDIPGKVADFCLRVGREGWAAANGWRNGGPEAHPVSLTSGASA
;
A
#
# COMPACT_ATOMS: atom_id res chain seq x y z
N MET A 1 -9.73 26.33 -2.18
CA MET A 1 -8.53 25.49 -1.94
C MET A 1 -7.93 25.12 -3.28
N ARG A 2 -6.62 25.15 -3.36
CA ARG A 2 -5.87 24.72 -4.55
C ARG A 2 -5.31 23.31 -4.35
N VAL A 3 -5.74 22.38 -5.19
CA VAL A 3 -5.40 20.95 -5.09
C VAL A 3 -4.59 20.56 -6.32
N GLY A 4 -3.46 19.89 -6.11
CA GLY A 4 -2.68 19.26 -7.18
C GLY A 4 -2.96 17.77 -7.25
N ILE A 5 -3.02 17.18 -8.44
CA ILE A 5 -3.00 15.72 -8.62
C ILE A 5 -1.81 15.36 -9.50
N LEU A 6 -0.84 14.63 -8.91
CA LEU A 6 0.25 14.00 -9.65
C LEU A 6 -0.28 12.71 -10.27
N TYR A 7 -0.19 12.58 -11.58
CA TYR A 7 -0.63 11.36 -12.27
C TYR A 7 0.35 10.97 -13.38
N SER A 8 0.46 9.66 -13.65
CA SER A 8 1.23 9.15 -14.80
C SER A 8 0.35 8.91 -16.02
N ARG A 9 -0.92 8.58 -15.78
CA ARG A 9 -1.89 8.25 -16.82
C ARG A 9 -3.30 8.41 -16.26
N VAL A 10 -4.21 8.97 -17.05
CA VAL A 10 -5.61 9.10 -16.66
C VAL A 10 -6.33 7.76 -16.85
N ARG A 11 -6.58 7.05 -15.75
CA ARG A 11 -7.39 5.84 -15.68
C ARG A 11 -8.82 6.19 -15.25
N ALA A 12 -9.65 5.19 -15.05
CA ALA A 12 -11.02 5.39 -14.55
C ALA A 12 -11.03 6.00 -13.14
N GLU A 13 -10.11 5.57 -12.27
CA GLU A 13 -9.96 6.10 -10.92
C GLU A 13 -9.63 7.60 -10.92
N GLU A 14 -8.69 8.03 -11.76
CA GLU A 14 -8.32 9.44 -11.87
C GLU A 14 -9.50 10.28 -12.36
N LYS A 15 -10.26 9.82 -13.37
CA LYS A 15 -11.47 10.54 -13.86
C LYS A 15 -12.50 10.71 -12.74
N LEU A 16 -12.78 9.66 -11.97
CA LEU A 16 -13.70 9.70 -10.84
C LEU A 16 -13.24 10.65 -9.74
N LEU A 17 -11.93 10.73 -9.48
CA LEU A 17 -11.36 11.70 -8.53
C LEU A 17 -11.47 13.13 -9.06
N PHE A 18 -11.18 13.38 -10.35
CA PHE A 18 -11.34 14.71 -10.95
C PHE A 18 -12.78 15.21 -10.82
N GLU A 19 -13.77 14.37 -11.15
CA GLU A 19 -15.19 14.67 -10.98
C GLU A 19 -15.54 14.91 -9.51
N ALA A 20 -14.95 14.15 -8.58
CA ALA A 20 -15.20 14.32 -7.16
C ALA A 20 -14.66 15.66 -6.63
N PHE A 21 -13.50 16.10 -7.09
CA PHE A 21 -12.95 17.43 -6.77
C PHE A 21 -13.71 18.56 -7.44
N ASP A 22 -14.10 18.40 -8.72
CA ASP A 22 -14.90 19.38 -9.44
C ASP A 22 -16.23 19.68 -8.72
N ARG A 23 -16.96 18.62 -8.32
CA ARG A 23 -18.19 18.77 -7.51
C ARG A 23 -18.00 19.54 -6.20
N ARG A 24 -16.77 19.67 -5.71
CA ARG A 24 -16.42 20.43 -4.48
C ARG A 24 -15.96 21.85 -4.76
N GLY A 25 -15.92 22.27 -6.03
CA GLY A 25 -15.56 23.62 -6.44
C GLY A 25 -14.14 24.03 -6.04
N VAL A 26 -13.19 23.10 -6.07
CA VAL A 26 -11.78 23.41 -5.77
C VAL A 26 -11.03 23.81 -7.03
N ASP A 27 -9.99 24.61 -6.85
CA ASP A 27 -9.02 24.92 -7.94
C ASP A 27 -8.12 23.70 -8.12
N LEU A 28 -8.41 22.88 -9.15
CA LEU A 28 -7.74 21.60 -9.42
C LEU A 28 -6.70 21.75 -10.52
N GLU A 29 -5.46 21.46 -10.20
CA GLU A 29 -4.36 21.37 -11.18
C GLU A 29 -3.90 19.93 -11.39
N LEU A 30 -3.89 19.49 -12.66
CA LEU A 30 -3.42 18.17 -13.04
C LEU A 30 -1.96 18.25 -13.47
N VAL A 31 -1.10 17.45 -12.83
CA VAL A 31 0.35 17.44 -13.05
C VAL A 31 0.79 16.08 -13.55
N ASP A 32 1.18 16.00 -14.82
CA ASP A 32 1.74 14.79 -15.43
C ASP A 32 3.15 14.54 -14.91
N ASP A 33 3.39 13.40 -14.26
CA ASP A 33 4.70 13.04 -13.70
C ASP A 33 5.78 12.83 -14.77
N ASN A 34 5.39 12.59 -16.03
CA ASN A 34 6.32 12.45 -17.15
C ASN A 34 6.97 13.79 -17.55
N THR A 35 6.31 14.91 -17.24
CA THR A 35 6.81 16.25 -17.54
C THR A 35 7.37 16.97 -16.33
N LEU A 36 7.36 16.31 -15.17
CA LEU A 36 7.72 16.93 -13.91
C LEU A 36 9.23 17.07 -13.75
N ILE A 37 9.66 18.28 -13.44
CA ILE A 37 11.04 18.62 -13.07
C ILE A 37 11.00 19.27 -11.70
N PHE A 38 11.73 18.72 -10.74
CA PHE A 38 11.95 19.32 -9.44
C PHE A 38 13.31 20.00 -9.41
N ASP A 39 13.34 21.28 -9.12
CA ASP A 39 14.58 21.93 -8.66
C ASP A 39 14.63 21.79 -7.14
N ILE A 40 15.39 20.82 -6.68
CA ILE A 40 15.53 20.51 -5.25
C ILE A 40 16.46 21.50 -4.52
N THR A 41 17.22 22.31 -5.26
CA THR A 41 18.13 23.33 -4.73
C THR A 41 17.53 24.73 -4.76
N ALA A 42 16.40 24.92 -5.44
CA ALA A 42 15.73 26.21 -5.56
C ALA A 42 15.27 26.76 -4.20
N GLU A 43 15.27 28.09 -4.09
CA GLU A 43 14.68 28.77 -2.95
C GLU A 43 13.20 28.47 -2.81
N ALA A 44 12.69 28.43 -1.57
CA ALA A 44 11.34 27.98 -1.28
C ALA A 44 10.24 28.70 -2.08
N HIS A 45 10.35 30.02 -2.24
CA HIS A 45 9.36 30.84 -2.93
C HIS A 45 9.29 30.65 -4.45
N THR A 46 10.31 30.00 -5.06
CA THR A 46 10.36 29.72 -6.51
C THR A 46 9.91 28.32 -6.84
N ARG A 47 9.61 27.49 -5.85
CA ARG A 47 9.23 26.09 -6.04
C ARG A 47 7.83 25.96 -6.63
N ARG A 48 7.68 25.11 -7.63
CA ARG A 48 6.44 24.94 -8.40
C ARG A 48 5.19 24.68 -7.54
N PHE A 49 5.33 23.95 -6.43
CA PHE A 49 4.20 23.51 -5.60
C PHE A 49 3.89 24.45 -4.43
N GLN A 50 4.54 25.60 -4.36
CA GLN A 50 4.17 26.63 -3.39
C GLN A 50 2.76 27.15 -3.68
N GLY A 51 1.95 27.27 -2.63
CA GLY A 51 0.55 27.72 -2.74
C GLY A 51 -0.48 26.63 -3.03
N PHE A 52 -0.06 25.35 -3.14
CA PHE A 52 -1.00 24.24 -3.06
C PHE A 52 -1.37 23.95 -1.60
N ASP A 53 -2.66 23.77 -1.34
CA ASP A 53 -3.13 23.36 -0.02
C ASP A 53 -2.86 21.88 0.25
N VAL A 54 -2.93 21.05 -0.82
CA VAL A 54 -2.62 19.61 -0.79
C VAL A 54 -2.30 19.11 -2.19
N VAL A 55 -1.41 18.11 -2.28
CA VAL A 55 -1.10 17.40 -3.51
C VAL A 55 -1.45 15.92 -3.33
N VAL A 56 -2.24 15.38 -4.27
CA VAL A 56 -2.69 13.98 -4.26
C VAL A 56 -1.81 13.16 -5.21
N GLU A 57 -1.26 12.07 -4.73
CA GLU A 57 -0.40 11.18 -5.50
C GLU A 57 -1.22 10.07 -6.18
N ARG A 58 -1.04 9.94 -7.52
CA ARG A 58 -1.68 8.92 -8.36
C ARG A 58 -0.73 8.36 -9.44
N CYS A 59 0.58 8.39 -9.17
CA CYS A 59 1.58 7.85 -10.09
C CYS A 59 1.50 6.31 -10.17
N ILE A 60 1.84 5.77 -11.36
CA ILE A 60 1.90 4.31 -11.56
C ILE A 60 3.23 3.74 -11.08
N SER A 61 4.32 4.48 -11.27
CA SER A 61 5.65 4.07 -10.83
C SER A 61 5.85 4.37 -9.36
N HIS A 62 6.04 3.31 -8.54
CA HIS A 62 6.33 3.47 -7.12
C HIS A 62 7.54 4.38 -6.85
N GLY A 63 8.63 4.21 -7.60
CA GLY A 63 9.83 5.04 -7.42
C GLY A 63 9.57 6.52 -7.70
N ARG A 64 8.83 6.85 -8.78
CA ARG A 64 8.45 8.24 -9.08
C ARG A 64 7.54 8.80 -8.00
N ALA A 65 6.52 8.03 -7.57
CA ALA A 65 5.63 8.41 -6.48
C ALA A 65 6.40 8.72 -5.20
N LEU A 66 7.22 7.77 -4.73
CA LEU A 66 7.97 7.88 -3.48
C LEU A 66 8.89 9.11 -3.46
N TYR A 67 9.70 9.29 -4.52
CA TYR A 67 10.63 10.42 -4.56
C TYR A 67 9.93 11.77 -4.75
N SER A 68 8.85 11.83 -5.53
CA SER A 68 8.02 13.03 -5.64
C SER A 68 7.41 13.42 -4.29
N LEU A 69 6.83 12.45 -3.59
CA LEU A 69 6.28 12.66 -2.25
C LEU A 69 7.34 13.08 -1.24
N ARG A 70 8.53 12.47 -1.29
CA ARG A 70 9.66 12.83 -0.42
C ARG A 70 10.04 14.30 -0.63
N ILE A 71 10.29 14.70 -1.90
CA ILE A 71 10.65 16.07 -2.25
C ILE A 71 9.56 17.06 -1.79
N LEU A 72 8.29 16.75 -2.03
CA LEU A 72 7.18 17.61 -1.64
C LEU A 72 7.08 17.74 -0.12
N ASN A 73 7.16 16.63 0.62
CA ASN A 73 7.08 16.64 2.08
C ASN A 73 8.28 17.38 2.71
N ASP A 74 9.50 17.19 2.18
CA ASP A 74 10.69 17.93 2.63
C ASP A 74 10.55 19.45 2.36
N GLN A 75 9.76 19.82 1.37
CA GLN A 75 9.42 21.22 1.07
C GLN A 75 8.22 21.75 1.90
N GLY A 76 7.68 20.97 2.81
CA GLY A 76 6.53 21.34 3.65
C GLY A 76 5.17 21.28 2.93
N ILE A 77 5.12 20.71 1.71
CA ILE A 77 3.87 20.55 0.97
C ILE A 77 3.11 19.35 1.54
N LYS A 78 1.85 19.57 1.89
CA LYS A 78 0.95 18.51 2.34
C LYS A 78 0.61 17.58 1.17
N THR A 79 0.72 16.28 1.38
CA THR A 79 0.40 15.29 0.35
C THR A 79 -0.56 14.22 0.85
N VAL A 80 -1.28 13.57 -0.07
CA VAL A 80 -2.07 12.35 0.16
C VAL A 80 -1.70 11.33 -0.94
N ASN A 81 -1.06 10.19 -0.59
CA ASN A 81 -0.54 9.90 0.74
C ASN A 81 0.80 10.63 1.03
N THR A 82 1.39 10.44 2.22
CA THR A 82 2.72 10.95 2.54
C THR A 82 3.83 10.03 2.00
N ALA A 83 5.06 10.55 1.95
CA ALA A 83 6.24 9.75 1.60
C ALA A 83 6.42 8.53 2.52
N LEU A 84 6.13 8.68 3.82
CA LEU A 84 6.19 7.58 4.79
C LEU A 84 5.23 6.44 4.44
N VAL A 85 3.97 6.78 4.11
CA VAL A 85 2.97 5.78 3.71
C VAL A 85 3.39 5.09 2.41
N ALA A 86 3.88 5.85 1.43
CA ALA A 86 4.35 5.30 0.16
C ALA A 86 5.54 4.34 0.35
N ASP A 87 6.49 4.70 1.21
CA ASP A 87 7.67 3.89 1.53
C ASP A 87 7.26 2.58 2.22
N ASN A 88 6.45 2.66 3.28
CA ASN A 88 5.96 1.49 4.01
C ASN A 88 5.12 0.55 3.14
N CYS A 89 4.22 1.08 2.31
CA CYS A 89 3.33 0.25 1.48
C CYS A 89 3.99 -0.24 0.19
N GLY A 90 5.01 0.46 -0.32
CA GLY A 90 5.70 0.11 -1.57
C GLY A 90 6.66 -1.07 -1.45
N ASN A 91 7.02 -1.44 -0.23
CA ASN A 91 7.95 -2.53 0.07
C ASN A 91 7.32 -3.50 1.07
N LYS A 92 7.12 -4.76 0.67
CA LYS A 92 6.48 -5.79 1.50
C LYS A 92 7.24 -6.07 2.81
N LEU A 93 8.57 -5.91 2.81
CA LEU A 93 9.37 -6.06 4.04
C LEU A 93 8.99 -4.96 5.05
N GLN A 94 8.91 -3.72 4.60
CA GLN A 94 8.55 -2.58 5.46
C GLN A 94 7.10 -2.70 5.94
N THR A 95 6.16 -3.06 5.05
CA THR A 95 4.76 -3.31 5.44
C THR A 95 4.69 -4.38 6.53
N THR A 96 5.34 -5.55 6.31
CA THR A 96 5.35 -6.65 7.27
C THR A 96 5.95 -6.24 8.61
N SER A 97 7.07 -5.50 8.59
CA SER A 97 7.72 -5.00 9.81
C SER A 97 6.82 -4.03 10.57
N ALA A 98 6.18 -3.08 9.88
CA ALA A 98 5.26 -2.12 10.48
C ALA A 98 4.03 -2.82 11.11
N LEU A 99 3.44 -3.78 10.40
CA LEU A 99 2.33 -4.58 10.92
C LEU A 99 2.74 -5.42 12.15
N THR A 100 3.94 -6.02 12.14
CA THR A 100 4.49 -6.77 13.27
C THR A 100 4.66 -5.88 14.50
N ALA A 101 5.27 -4.70 14.32
CA ALA A 101 5.47 -3.73 15.41
C ALA A 101 4.15 -3.25 16.02
N ALA A 102 3.09 -3.16 15.22
CA ALA A 102 1.74 -2.79 15.67
C ALA A 102 0.90 -3.98 16.20
N GLY A 103 1.45 -5.20 16.22
CA GLY A 103 0.73 -6.40 16.63
C GLY A 103 -0.48 -6.72 15.74
N VAL A 104 -0.43 -6.37 14.45
CA VAL A 104 -1.51 -6.65 13.49
C VAL A 104 -1.35 -8.07 12.95
N PRO A 105 -2.38 -8.92 13.02
CA PRO A 105 -2.33 -10.29 12.49
C PRO A 105 -2.04 -10.32 11.00
N GLN A 106 -1.06 -11.15 10.60
CA GLN A 106 -0.64 -11.33 9.21
C GLN A 106 -0.07 -12.74 9.02
N PRO A 107 0.05 -13.23 7.77
CA PRO A 107 0.73 -14.50 7.51
C PRO A 107 2.18 -14.46 7.96
N ARG A 108 2.70 -15.61 8.40
CA ARG A 108 4.11 -15.74 8.75
C ARG A 108 4.99 -15.52 7.53
N CYS A 109 6.03 -14.70 7.67
CA CYS A 109 6.96 -14.35 6.59
C CYS A 109 8.40 -14.51 7.07
N LEU A 110 9.23 -15.09 6.20
CA LEU A 110 10.68 -15.17 6.39
C LEU A 110 11.38 -14.43 5.23
N VAL A 111 12.55 -13.91 5.50
CA VAL A 111 13.38 -13.20 4.51
C VAL A 111 14.74 -13.83 4.46
N ALA A 112 15.24 -14.11 3.26
CA ALA A 112 16.54 -14.67 3.01
C ALA A 112 17.26 -13.90 1.89
N TYR A 113 18.57 -14.04 1.81
CA TYR A 113 19.40 -13.27 0.87
C TYR A 113 20.23 -14.16 -0.07
N THR A 114 20.23 -15.48 0.15
CA THR A 114 20.86 -16.47 -0.74
C THR A 114 19.87 -17.58 -1.06
N PRO A 115 20.03 -18.30 -2.18
CA PRO A 115 19.19 -19.45 -2.50
C PRO A 115 19.20 -20.51 -1.40
N GLU A 116 20.36 -20.78 -0.79
CA GLU A 116 20.50 -21.78 0.27
C GLU A 116 19.72 -21.39 1.52
N SER A 117 19.85 -20.13 1.98
CA SER A 117 19.09 -19.66 3.14
C SER A 117 17.60 -19.51 2.82
N ALA A 118 17.24 -19.22 1.56
CA ALA A 118 15.84 -19.19 1.13
C ALA A 118 15.22 -20.59 1.14
N LEU A 119 15.97 -21.62 0.70
CA LEU A 119 15.52 -23.02 0.77
C LEU A 119 15.30 -23.46 2.23
N GLN A 120 16.23 -23.13 3.14
CA GLN A 120 16.06 -23.41 4.57
C GLN A 120 14.82 -22.73 5.15
N ALA A 121 14.58 -21.46 4.79
CA ALA A 121 13.40 -20.72 5.21
C ALA A 121 12.09 -21.32 4.67
N ILE A 122 12.08 -21.80 3.44
CA ILE A 122 10.94 -22.51 2.85
C ILE A 122 10.65 -23.81 3.62
N GLU A 123 11.69 -24.59 3.96
CA GLU A 123 11.54 -25.81 4.72
C GLU A 123 11.09 -25.57 6.16
N GLU A 124 11.52 -24.46 6.77
CA GLU A 124 11.04 -24.06 8.10
C GLU A 124 9.55 -23.67 8.11
N LEU A 125 9.07 -22.97 7.07
CA LEU A 125 7.65 -22.65 6.93
C LEU A 125 6.79 -23.87 6.58
N GLY A 126 7.38 -24.82 5.87
CA GLY A 126 6.67 -25.96 5.28
C GLY A 126 5.96 -25.63 3.98
N TYR A 127 5.69 -26.65 3.18
CA TYR A 127 5.02 -26.49 1.89
C TYR A 127 3.50 -26.56 2.02
N PRO A 128 2.75 -25.80 1.18
CA PRO A 128 3.23 -24.86 0.19
C PRO A 128 3.58 -23.49 0.80
N VAL A 129 4.46 -22.74 0.11
CA VAL A 129 4.78 -21.34 0.42
C VAL A 129 4.54 -20.45 -0.77
N VAL A 130 4.52 -19.12 -0.53
CA VAL A 130 4.43 -18.12 -1.60
C VAL A 130 5.68 -17.24 -1.58
N LEU A 131 6.45 -17.33 -2.67
CA LEU A 131 7.58 -16.43 -2.92
C LEU A 131 7.08 -15.17 -3.63
N LYS A 132 7.43 -14.01 -3.10
CA LYS A 132 7.00 -12.70 -3.61
C LYS A 132 8.21 -11.80 -3.86
N PRO A 133 8.18 -10.88 -4.85
CA PRO A 133 9.17 -9.80 -4.89
C PRO A 133 8.93 -8.83 -3.72
N ALA A 134 10.00 -8.37 -3.10
CA ALA A 134 9.92 -7.38 -2.01
C ALA A 134 9.23 -6.08 -2.47
N VAL A 135 9.58 -5.61 -3.68
CA VAL A 135 8.95 -4.48 -4.35
C VAL A 135 8.25 -4.99 -5.62
N GLY A 136 6.99 -4.69 -5.79
CA GLY A 136 6.19 -5.13 -6.93
C GLY A 136 4.70 -5.14 -6.64
N SER A 137 3.88 -5.03 -7.67
CA SER A 137 2.42 -4.92 -7.57
C SER A 137 1.69 -5.82 -8.59
N TRP A 138 0.36 -5.89 -8.48
CA TRP A 138 -0.56 -6.59 -9.37
C TRP A 138 -0.39 -8.10 -9.46
N GLY A 139 0.16 -8.75 -8.42
CA GLY A 139 0.33 -10.20 -8.38
C GLY A 139 1.29 -10.73 -9.46
N ARG A 140 2.23 -9.91 -9.92
CA ARG A 140 3.29 -10.32 -10.86
C ARG A 140 4.44 -10.96 -10.08
N LEU A 141 5.06 -11.97 -10.71
CA LEU A 141 6.20 -12.70 -10.14
C LEU A 141 5.92 -13.37 -8.79
N LEU A 142 4.63 -13.68 -8.50
CA LEU A 142 4.26 -14.53 -7.38
C LEU A 142 4.43 -16.00 -7.78
N SER A 143 5.11 -16.77 -6.96
CA SER A 143 5.26 -18.21 -7.16
C SER A 143 4.74 -18.97 -5.94
N LYS A 144 3.75 -19.86 -6.16
CA LYS A 144 3.36 -20.86 -5.17
C LYS A 144 4.28 -22.05 -5.33
N ILE A 145 5.02 -22.39 -4.30
CA ILE A 145 6.01 -23.46 -4.25
C ILE A 145 5.41 -24.59 -3.43
N ASN A 146 5.21 -25.74 -4.06
CA ASN A 146 4.50 -26.87 -3.45
C ASN A 146 5.41 -27.92 -2.86
N ASP A 147 6.68 -27.96 -3.28
CA ASP A 147 7.66 -28.97 -2.88
C ASP A 147 9.09 -28.45 -3.06
N ARG A 148 10.07 -29.25 -2.60
CA ARG A 148 11.48 -28.90 -2.62
C ARG A 148 12.04 -28.74 -4.04
N GLU A 149 11.66 -29.61 -4.97
CA GLU A 149 12.17 -29.57 -6.36
C GLU A 149 11.76 -28.26 -7.03
N ALA A 150 10.49 -27.85 -6.87
CA ALA A 150 10.00 -26.56 -7.34
C ALA A 150 10.71 -25.38 -6.65
N ALA A 151 11.06 -25.50 -5.36
CA ALA A 151 11.81 -24.46 -4.65
C ALA A 151 13.21 -24.28 -5.25
N GLU A 152 13.98 -25.36 -5.39
CA GLU A 152 15.34 -25.35 -5.96
C GLU A 152 15.34 -24.75 -7.36
N ALA A 153 14.44 -25.18 -8.23
CA ALA A 153 14.34 -24.66 -9.60
C ALA A 153 14.03 -23.15 -9.65
N ILE A 154 13.11 -22.66 -8.83
CA ILE A 154 12.74 -21.22 -8.80
C ILE A 154 13.87 -20.39 -8.20
N LEU A 155 14.54 -20.86 -7.17
CA LEU A 155 15.64 -20.14 -6.52
C LEU A 155 16.84 -20.01 -7.48
N GLU A 156 17.24 -21.08 -8.16
CA GLU A 156 18.27 -21.07 -9.19
C GLU A 156 17.92 -20.10 -10.33
N HIS A 157 16.69 -20.17 -10.85
CA HIS A 157 16.24 -19.27 -11.90
C HIS A 157 16.33 -17.79 -11.49
N LYS A 158 15.98 -17.47 -10.24
CA LYS A 158 16.07 -16.11 -9.71
C LYS A 158 17.51 -15.65 -9.50
N GLU A 159 18.40 -16.55 -9.13
CA GLU A 159 19.82 -16.25 -8.98
C GLU A 159 20.47 -15.95 -10.34
N VAL A 160 20.24 -16.80 -11.33
CA VAL A 160 20.91 -16.72 -12.65
C VAL A 160 20.34 -15.58 -13.51
N LEU A 161 19.02 -15.41 -13.55
CA LEU A 161 18.33 -14.44 -14.42
C LEU A 161 17.81 -13.20 -13.69
N GLY A 162 17.91 -13.18 -12.38
CA GLY A 162 17.42 -12.08 -11.56
C GLY A 162 18.30 -10.84 -11.63
N SER A 163 17.70 -9.67 -11.46
CA SER A 163 18.44 -8.45 -11.19
C SER A 163 18.83 -8.38 -9.71
N TYR A 164 19.65 -7.40 -9.34
CA TYR A 164 20.02 -7.10 -7.94
C TYR A 164 18.83 -7.14 -6.95
N HIS A 165 17.66 -6.63 -7.36
CA HIS A 165 16.46 -6.68 -6.52
C HIS A 165 15.87 -8.08 -6.33
N HIS A 166 16.28 -9.07 -7.11
CA HIS A 166 15.80 -10.45 -7.01
C HIS A 166 16.62 -11.29 -6.02
N SER A 167 17.72 -10.75 -5.47
CA SER A 167 18.50 -11.39 -4.40
C SER A 167 17.85 -11.28 -3.01
N ILE A 168 16.69 -10.63 -2.90
CA ILE A 168 15.90 -10.58 -1.68
C ILE A 168 14.72 -11.54 -1.85
N PHE A 169 14.72 -12.60 -1.05
CA PHE A 169 13.68 -13.62 -1.07
C PHE A 169 12.68 -13.35 0.07
N TYR A 170 11.51 -12.83 -0.29
CA TYR A 170 10.39 -12.66 0.64
C TYR A 170 9.50 -13.90 0.52
N ILE A 171 9.49 -14.72 1.55
CA ILE A 171 8.84 -16.03 1.61
C ILE A 171 7.72 -15.96 2.62
N GLN A 172 6.49 -16.20 2.16
CA GLN A 172 5.29 -16.17 3.00
C GLN A 172 4.66 -17.55 3.07
N GLU A 173 4.16 -17.95 4.24
CA GLU A 173 3.32 -19.14 4.37
C GLU A 173 2.13 -19.07 3.41
N TYR A 174 1.70 -20.21 2.91
CA TYR A 174 0.48 -20.28 2.12
C TYR A 174 -0.74 -20.39 3.04
N VAL A 175 -1.59 -19.36 3.03
CA VAL A 175 -2.85 -19.36 3.80
C VAL A 175 -3.92 -20.11 3.02
N HIS A 176 -4.48 -21.17 3.63
CA HIS A 176 -5.60 -21.96 3.09
C HIS A 176 -6.93 -21.24 3.26
N LYS A 177 -7.05 -20.09 2.60
CA LYS A 177 -8.24 -19.27 2.61
C LYS A 177 -9.35 -19.85 1.71
N PRO A 178 -10.63 -19.47 1.88
CA PRO A 178 -11.66 -19.67 0.87
C PRO A 178 -11.21 -19.15 -0.51
N LEU A 179 -11.86 -19.59 -1.60
CA LEU A 179 -11.52 -19.12 -2.96
C LEU A 179 -11.90 -17.65 -3.16
N ARG A 180 -11.65 -16.84 -2.14
CA ARG A 180 -11.82 -15.37 -2.13
C ARG A 180 -10.82 -14.71 -1.21
N ASP A 181 -10.72 -13.41 -1.31
CA ASP A 181 -10.14 -12.51 -0.31
C ASP A 181 -11.01 -11.26 -0.15
N ILE A 182 -10.70 -10.46 0.85
CA ILE A 182 -11.36 -9.18 1.10
C ILE A 182 -10.41 -8.07 0.65
N ARG A 183 -10.94 -7.08 -0.11
CA ARG A 183 -10.29 -5.79 -0.30
C ARG A 183 -11.08 -4.73 0.44
N ALA A 184 -10.50 -4.21 1.50
CA ALA A 184 -11.06 -3.14 2.31
C ALA A 184 -10.44 -1.79 1.92
N PHE A 185 -11.22 -0.72 2.00
CA PHE A 185 -10.79 0.64 1.68
C PHE A 185 -10.82 1.47 2.96
N VAL A 186 -9.64 1.93 3.41
CA VAL A 186 -9.52 2.78 4.60
C VAL A 186 -9.21 4.20 4.17
N VAL A 187 -9.95 5.15 4.73
CA VAL A 187 -9.79 6.58 4.48
C VAL A 187 -9.84 7.32 5.82
N GLY A 188 -8.71 7.84 6.25
CA GLY A 188 -8.64 8.68 7.43
C GLY A 188 -9.12 8.02 8.72
N GLY A 189 -8.73 6.78 8.99
CA GLY A 189 -9.07 6.07 10.23
C GLY A 189 -10.42 5.34 10.22
N GLU A 190 -11.07 5.22 9.06
CA GLU A 190 -12.34 4.49 8.88
C GLU A 190 -12.26 3.55 7.69
N THR A 191 -12.72 2.31 7.85
CA THR A 191 -12.96 1.40 6.74
C THR A 191 -14.30 1.77 6.07
N ILE A 192 -14.22 2.50 4.97
CA ILE A 192 -15.39 3.09 4.31
C ILE A 192 -16.18 2.11 3.45
N ALA A 193 -15.55 1.05 2.96
CA ALA A 193 -16.12 0.02 2.11
C ALA A 193 -15.24 -1.21 2.08
N ALA A 194 -15.79 -2.36 1.76
CA ALA A 194 -15.05 -3.58 1.47
C ALA A 194 -15.76 -4.43 0.40
N ILE A 195 -15.00 -5.19 -0.36
CA ILE A 195 -15.49 -6.17 -1.32
C ILE A 195 -14.84 -7.53 -1.11
N TYR A 196 -15.58 -8.59 -1.37
CA TYR A 196 -15.00 -9.89 -1.66
C TYR A 196 -14.51 -9.92 -3.10
N ARG A 197 -13.34 -10.55 -3.34
CA ARG A 197 -12.82 -10.86 -4.66
C ARG A 197 -12.74 -12.38 -4.77
N ALA A 198 -13.70 -13.01 -5.47
CA ALA A 198 -13.77 -14.44 -5.63
C ALA A 198 -13.16 -14.89 -6.97
N SER A 199 -12.40 -15.99 -6.96
CA SER A 199 -11.77 -16.58 -8.15
C SER A 199 -11.54 -18.06 -7.91
N GLU A 200 -11.62 -18.88 -8.96
CA GLU A 200 -11.21 -20.30 -8.90
C GLU A 200 -9.69 -20.47 -8.77
N HIS A 201 -8.94 -19.41 -9.04
CA HIS A 201 -7.49 -19.39 -8.88
C HIS A 201 -7.09 -18.88 -7.48
N TRP A 202 -5.98 -19.37 -6.93
CA TRP A 202 -5.49 -18.94 -5.61
C TRP A 202 -5.13 -17.45 -5.53
N ILE A 203 -4.80 -16.81 -6.68
CA ILE A 203 -4.68 -15.36 -6.82
C ILE A 203 -6.06 -14.81 -7.20
N THR A 204 -6.66 -14.02 -6.33
CA THR A 204 -8.06 -13.57 -6.41
C THR A 204 -8.22 -12.14 -6.97
N ASN A 205 -7.14 -11.53 -7.49
CA ASN A 205 -7.16 -10.15 -8.00
C ASN A 205 -8.17 -9.96 -9.14
N THR A 206 -8.95 -8.88 -9.08
CA THR A 206 -9.92 -8.52 -10.13
C THR A 206 -9.28 -8.32 -11.50
N ALA A 207 -8.01 -7.86 -11.55
CA ALA A 207 -7.25 -7.76 -12.79
C ALA A 207 -7.02 -9.13 -13.49
N ARG A 208 -7.20 -10.24 -12.78
CA ARG A 208 -7.12 -11.63 -13.29
C ARG A 208 -8.50 -12.29 -13.41
N GLY A 209 -9.57 -11.51 -13.45
CA GLY A 209 -10.93 -12.03 -13.63
C GLY A 209 -11.68 -12.35 -12.33
N GLY A 210 -11.14 -11.98 -11.17
CA GLY A 210 -11.86 -12.12 -9.89
C GLY A 210 -13.17 -11.35 -9.89
N LYS A 211 -14.24 -11.96 -9.42
CA LYS A 211 -15.58 -11.35 -9.30
C LYS A 211 -15.67 -10.56 -7.99
N ALA A 212 -16.04 -9.29 -8.12
CA ALA A 212 -16.27 -8.41 -6.97
C ALA A 212 -17.72 -8.51 -6.48
N SER A 213 -17.91 -8.63 -5.17
CA SER A 213 -19.22 -8.52 -4.50
C SER A 213 -19.05 -7.75 -3.19
N ASN A 214 -20.16 -7.18 -2.69
CA ASN A 214 -20.12 -6.43 -1.43
C ASN A 214 -19.66 -7.32 -0.26
N CYS A 215 -18.75 -6.81 0.55
CA CYS A 215 -18.35 -7.37 1.84
C CYS A 215 -18.82 -6.39 2.94
N PRO A 216 -19.71 -6.81 3.85
CA PRO A 216 -20.09 -5.95 4.96
C PRO A 216 -18.88 -5.58 5.82
N VAL A 217 -18.74 -4.31 6.16
CA VAL A 217 -17.70 -3.86 7.08
C VAL A 217 -18.15 -4.17 8.52
N THR A 218 -17.67 -5.29 9.04
CA THR A 218 -17.90 -5.67 10.45
C THR A 218 -17.00 -4.87 11.39
N PRO A 219 -17.33 -4.75 12.69
CA PRO A 219 -16.44 -4.13 13.67
C PRO A 219 -15.04 -4.75 13.69
N GLU A 220 -14.92 -6.06 13.56
CA GLU A 220 -13.66 -6.79 13.50
C GLU A 220 -12.83 -6.42 12.26
N LEU A 221 -13.47 -6.42 11.07
CA LEU A 221 -12.82 -6.02 9.82
C LEU A 221 -12.37 -4.56 9.88
N ASN A 222 -13.21 -3.66 10.43
CA ASN A 222 -12.83 -2.26 10.60
C ASN A 222 -11.63 -2.12 11.55
N ASP A 223 -11.64 -2.79 12.70
CA ASP A 223 -10.55 -2.71 13.68
C ASP A 223 -9.21 -3.12 13.07
N ILE A 224 -9.14 -4.32 12.48
CA ILE A 224 -7.88 -4.84 11.92
C ILE A 224 -7.38 -3.97 10.74
N CYS A 225 -8.28 -3.48 9.88
CA CYS A 225 -7.92 -2.63 8.75
C CYS A 225 -7.45 -1.24 9.19
N VAL A 226 -8.12 -0.62 10.18
CA VAL A 226 -7.69 0.68 10.73
C VAL A 226 -6.35 0.55 11.44
N ARG A 227 -6.12 -0.51 12.20
CA ARG A 227 -4.82 -0.79 12.84
C ARG A 227 -3.71 -0.97 11.79
N ALA A 228 -3.99 -1.71 10.71
CA ALA A 228 -3.05 -1.90 9.62
C ALA A 228 -2.76 -0.58 8.88
N ALA A 229 -3.78 0.24 8.61
CA ALA A 229 -3.60 1.55 8.01
C ALA A 229 -2.73 2.46 8.92
N ASN A 230 -3.02 2.50 10.22
CA ASN A 230 -2.24 3.28 11.17
C ASN A 230 -0.79 2.81 11.25
N ALA A 231 -0.55 1.49 11.22
CA ALA A 231 0.81 0.92 11.25
C ALA A 231 1.69 1.41 10.09
N VAL A 232 1.12 1.61 8.90
CA VAL A 232 1.87 2.12 7.75
C VAL A 232 1.91 3.65 7.64
N GLY A 233 1.22 4.38 8.54
CA GLY A 233 1.22 5.84 8.57
C GLY A 233 -0.12 6.49 8.21
N GLY A 234 -1.22 5.74 8.16
CA GLY A 234 -2.59 6.25 7.93
C GLY A 234 -2.92 6.54 6.47
N GLY A 235 -3.87 7.42 6.27
CA GLY A 235 -4.22 8.00 4.98
C GLY A 235 -5.30 7.27 4.18
N VAL A 236 -5.03 7.12 2.90
CA VAL A 236 -5.93 6.53 1.90
C VAL A 236 -5.29 5.23 1.39
N VAL A 237 -5.76 4.09 1.88
CA VAL A 237 -5.16 2.80 1.56
C VAL A 237 -6.21 1.73 1.24
N ALA A 238 -5.87 0.81 0.34
CA ALA A 238 -6.62 -0.43 0.13
C ALA A 238 -5.86 -1.59 0.76
N ILE A 239 -6.56 -2.40 1.54
CA ILE A 239 -6.00 -3.48 2.33
C ILE A 239 -6.55 -4.80 1.83
N ASP A 240 -5.65 -5.72 1.51
CA ASP A 240 -6.01 -7.07 1.14
C ASP A 240 -5.95 -7.96 2.39
N VAL A 241 -7.09 -8.58 2.72
CA VAL A 241 -7.28 -9.37 3.93
C VAL A 241 -7.63 -10.82 3.57
N PHE A 242 -6.95 -11.76 4.20
CA PHE A 242 -7.29 -13.18 4.12
C PHE A 242 -8.21 -13.58 5.26
N GLU A 243 -9.12 -14.52 4.97
CA GLU A 243 -9.94 -15.21 5.94
C GLU A 243 -9.29 -16.57 6.22
N ASP A 244 -8.50 -16.65 7.29
CA ASP A 244 -7.88 -17.92 7.72
C ASP A 244 -8.87 -18.66 8.63
N PRO A 245 -9.17 -19.95 8.38
CA PRO A 245 -10.22 -20.67 9.12
C PRO A 245 -9.87 -20.86 10.61
N ASP A 246 -8.59 -20.87 10.99
CA ASP A 246 -8.11 -21.14 12.33
C ASP A 246 -7.75 -19.87 13.09
N ARG A 247 -7.26 -18.83 12.38
CA ARG A 247 -6.69 -17.60 12.95
C ARG A 247 -7.54 -16.35 12.71
N GLY A 248 -8.64 -16.45 11.92
CA GLY A 248 -9.49 -15.32 11.57
C GLY A 248 -8.88 -14.42 10.48
N LEU A 249 -9.01 -13.11 10.64
CA LEU A 249 -8.57 -12.15 9.63
C LEU A 249 -7.06 -11.90 9.68
N LEU A 250 -6.38 -12.00 8.53
CA LEU A 250 -4.94 -11.75 8.38
C LEU A 250 -4.70 -10.70 7.30
N ILE A 251 -3.91 -9.68 7.60
CA ILE A 251 -3.52 -8.65 6.62
C ILE A 251 -2.46 -9.22 5.69
N ASN A 252 -2.74 -9.25 4.40
CA ASN A 252 -1.82 -9.75 3.38
C ASN A 252 -1.00 -8.65 2.68
N GLU A 253 -1.61 -7.49 2.42
CA GLU A 253 -0.98 -6.38 1.70
C GLU A 253 -1.71 -5.08 1.99
N VAL A 254 -0.96 -3.95 2.02
CA VAL A 254 -1.50 -2.60 2.10
C VAL A 254 -1.05 -1.81 0.89
N ASN A 255 -2.00 -1.23 0.15
CA ASN A 255 -1.77 -0.52 -1.11
C ASN A 255 -2.12 0.96 -0.96
N TYR A 256 -1.15 1.86 -1.16
CA TYR A 256 -1.32 3.31 -0.97
C TYR A 256 -1.88 4.05 -2.20
N THR A 257 -1.73 3.49 -3.40
CA THR A 257 -2.37 4.02 -4.63
C THR A 257 -3.52 3.11 -5.02
N MET A 258 -4.64 3.19 -4.27
CA MET A 258 -5.73 2.25 -4.39
C MET A 258 -6.49 2.34 -5.71
N GLU A 259 -6.86 1.16 -6.24
CA GLU A 259 -7.78 0.99 -7.36
C GLU A 259 -9.14 0.60 -6.81
N PHE A 260 -10.18 1.39 -7.10
CA PHE A 260 -11.49 1.26 -6.46
C PHE A 260 -12.68 1.23 -7.42
N ARG A 261 -12.49 1.43 -8.72
CA ARG A 261 -13.62 1.53 -9.67
C ARG A 261 -14.56 0.32 -9.63
N ASN A 262 -14.00 -0.88 -9.51
CA ASN A 262 -14.78 -2.14 -9.46
C ASN A 262 -15.49 -2.36 -8.13
N SER A 263 -15.30 -1.47 -7.15
CA SER A 263 -15.85 -1.58 -5.80
C SER A 263 -17.04 -0.65 -5.57
N ILE A 264 -17.20 0.38 -6.42
CA ILE A 264 -18.27 1.37 -6.27
C ILE A 264 -19.64 0.73 -6.46
N ALA A 265 -19.85 0.05 -7.58
CA ALA A 265 -21.14 -0.56 -7.89
C ALA A 265 -21.56 -1.66 -6.88
N PRO A 266 -20.67 -2.60 -6.48
CA PRO A 266 -21.04 -3.61 -5.48
C PRO A 266 -21.36 -3.06 -4.10
N THR A 267 -20.67 -1.98 -3.67
CA THR A 267 -20.81 -1.43 -2.31
C THR A 267 -21.83 -0.28 -2.22
N GLY A 268 -22.11 0.40 -3.35
CA GLY A 268 -22.93 1.62 -3.37
C GLY A 268 -22.25 2.84 -2.70
N VAL A 269 -20.96 2.75 -2.32
CA VAL A 269 -20.24 3.80 -1.60
C VAL A 269 -19.55 4.76 -2.58
N ASP A 270 -19.71 6.06 -2.39
CA ASP A 270 -18.97 7.10 -3.12
C ASP A 270 -17.51 7.17 -2.62
N ILE A 271 -16.73 6.15 -2.98
CA ILE A 271 -15.32 6.06 -2.59
C ILE A 271 -14.52 7.29 -3.05
N PRO A 272 -14.60 7.74 -4.33
CA PRO A 272 -13.87 8.92 -4.78
C PRO A 272 -14.27 10.19 -4.03
N GLY A 273 -15.55 10.33 -3.67
CA GLY A 273 -16.03 11.44 -2.86
C GLY A 273 -15.41 11.45 -1.47
N LYS A 274 -15.40 10.32 -0.77
CA LYS A 274 -14.77 10.19 0.56
C LYS A 274 -13.26 10.46 0.50
N VAL A 275 -12.57 10.03 -0.56
CA VAL A 275 -11.15 10.33 -0.78
C VAL A 275 -10.94 11.83 -0.99
N ALA A 276 -11.74 12.48 -1.82
CA ALA A 276 -11.64 13.92 -2.04
C ALA A 276 -11.88 14.70 -0.73
N ASP A 277 -12.89 14.32 0.06
CA ASP A 277 -13.15 14.94 1.38
C ASP A 277 -11.98 14.81 2.34
N PHE A 278 -11.34 13.63 2.36
CA PHE A 278 -10.13 13.41 3.16
C PHE A 278 -8.97 14.31 2.70
N CYS A 279 -8.73 14.38 1.39
CA CYS A 279 -7.67 15.23 0.83
C CYS A 279 -7.89 16.71 1.22
N LEU A 280 -9.12 17.20 1.13
CA LEU A 280 -9.46 18.57 1.52
C LEU A 280 -9.31 18.79 3.03
N ARG A 281 -9.60 17.78 3.84
CA ARG A 281 -9.36 17.82 5.29
C ARG A 281 -7.86 17.87 5.60
N VAL A 282 -7.03 17.07 4.92
CA VAL A 282 -5.56 17.16 5.04
C VAL A 282 -5.07 18.56 4.68
N GLY A 283 -5.56 19.15 3.60
CA GLY A 283 -5.21 20.51 3.20
C GLY A 283 -5.51 21.55 4.27
N ARG A 284 -6.66 21.43 4.94
CA ARG A 284 -7.11 22.39 5.99
C ARG A 284 -6.44 22.14 7.34
N GLU A 285 -6.46 20.92 7.81
CA GLU A 285 -6.19 20.55 9.20
C GLU A 285 -4.82 19.87 9.40
N GLY A 286 -4.21 19.38 8.31
CA GLY A 286 -2.99 18.62 8.35
C GLY A 286 -3.22 17.11 8.50
N TRP A 287 -2.14 16.33 8.33
CA TRP A 287 -2.19 14.88 8.25
C TRP A 287 -2.71 14.19 9.52
N ALA A 288 -2.19 14.56 10.68
CA ALA A 288 -2.56 13.93 11.94
C ALA A 288 -4.04 14.13 12.28
N ALA A 289 -4.53 15.36 12.18
CA ALA A 289 -5.93 15.68 12.45
C ALA A 289 -6.88 15.00 11.45
N ALA A 290 -6.52 14.97 10.18
CA ALA A 290 -7.29 14.30 9.13
C ALA A 290 -7.42 12.79 9.36
N ASN A 291 -6.42 12.14 9.97
CA ASN A 291 -6.46 10.73 10.37
C ASN A 291 -7.13 10.49 11.75
N GLY A 292 -7.59 11.54 12.43
CA GLY A 292 -8.23 11.45 13.74
C GLY A 292 -7.25 11.20 14.90
N TRP A 293 -5.97 11.47 14.70
CA TRP A 293 -4.95 11.27 15.75
C TRP A 293 -4.88 12.45 16.70
N ARG A 294 -5.11 12.19 18.00
CA ARG A 294 -5.15 13.23 19.03
C ARG A 294 -3.77 13.69 19.51
N ASN A 295 -2.71 12.87 19.33
CA ASN A 295 -1.36 13.09 19.86
C ASN A 295 -0.27 13.01 18.78
N GLY A 296 -0.53 13.51 17.57
CA GLY A 296 0.49 13.52 16.50
C GLY A 296 0.62 12.24 15.67
N GLY A 297 -0.11 11.18 16.01
CA GLY A 297 -0.11 9.91 15.28
C GLY A 297 0.92 8.89 15.79
N PRO A 298 0.98 7.69 15.18
CA PRO A 298 2.04 6.75 15.47
C PRO A 298 3.37 7.43 15.15
N GLU A 299 4.21 7.56 16.16
CA GLU A 299 5.57 8.06 15.95
C GLU A 299 6.20 7.21 14.85
N ALA A 300 6.74 7.86 13.83
CA ALA A 300 7.69 7.21 12.97
C ALA A 300 8.80 6.72 13.91
N HIS A 301 8.85 5.40 14.17
CA HIS A 301 9.95 4.85 14.97
C HIS A 301 11.25 5.26 14.27
N PRO A 302 12.01 6.21 14.79
CA PRO A 302 13.36 6.37 14.35
C PRO A 302 13.99 5.02 14.68
N VAL A 303 14.58 4.37 13.70
CA VAL A 303 15.51 3.28 13.95
C VAL A 303 16.56 3.89 14.90
N SER A 304 16.39 3.69 16.20
CA SER A 304 17.39 4.07 17.15
C SER A 304 18.56 3.10 16.94
N LEU A 305 19.50 3.53 16.12
CA LEU A 305 20.85 3.00 16.17
C LEU A 305 21.39 3.39 17.56
N THR A 306 21.00 2.66 18.58
CA THR A 306 21.72 2.70 19.85
C THR A 306 23.11 2.16 19.53
N SER A 307 24.05 3.07 19.37
CA SER A 307 25.46 2.78 19.41
C SER A 307 25.74 2.08 20.75
N GLY A 308 25.77 0.77 20.73
CA GLY A 308 26.38 -0.03 21.78
C GLY A 308 27.89 0.17 21.73
N ALA A 309 28.37 1.30 22.25
CA ALA A 309 29.75 1.45 22.68
C ALA A 309 29.77 1.09 24.16
N SER A 310 30.27 -0.07 24.48
CA SER A 310 31.06 -0.25 25.74
C SER A 310 31.67 -1.66 25.82
N ALA A 311 33.00 -1.60 25.94
CA ALA A 311 33.97 -2.57 26.48
C ALA A 311 34.25 -3.80 25.64
#